data_dac19e2f0a90bc1ce386f1dbec47aca9
#
_entry.id   dac19e2f0a90bc1ce386f1dbec47aca9
#
_cell.length_a   1.000
_cell.length_b   1.000
_cell.length_c   1.000
_cell.angle_alpha   90.00
_cell.angle_beta   90.00
_cell.angle_gamma   90.00
#
_symmetry.space_group_name_H-M   'P 1'
#
loop_
_entity.id
_entity.type
_entity.pdbx_description
1 polymer ?
#
loop_
_entity_poly.entity_id
_entity_poly.type
_entity_poly.pdbx_seq_one_letter_code
_entity_poly.pdbx_strand_id
1 'polypeptide(L)'
;MLAHCVGTDSDIKTKGKILFIEDVGEYLYNIDRMMYQLKRADKFKKLAGLIVGGMTDTKDTERPFGQTAEEIIRDAVSEYNFPVCFDFPVSHGKENLALKIGVGYKLKVGKGKVTLSE
;
A
#
# COMPACT_ATOMS: atom_id res chain seq x y z
N MET A 1 -0.20 1.55 10.87
CA MET A 1 0.87 2.25 11.65
C MET A 1 1.49 3.42 10.91
N LEU A 2 1.88 3.26 9.66
CA LEU A 2 2.48 4.34 8.88
C LEU A 2 1.66 5.63 8.90
N ALA A 3 0.34 5.53 8.67
CA ALA A 3 -0.56 6.69 8.67
C ALA A 3 -0.61 7.41 10.02
N HIS A 4 -0.41 6.68 11.11
CA HIS A 4 -0.43 7.26 12.46
C HIS A 4 0.84 8.03 12.80
N CYS A 5 1.91 7.85 12.03
CA CYS A 5 3.18 8.56 12.22
C CYS A 5 3.27 9.87 11.43
N VAL A 6 2.27 10.15 10.57
CA VAL A 6 2.24 11.36 9.74
C VAL A 6 2.27 12.60 10.65
N GLY A 7 3.19 13.52 10.36
CA GLY A 7 3.36 14.74 11.11
C GLY A 7 4.21 14.60 12.40
N THR A 8 4.73 13.42 12.68
CA THR A 8 5.59 13.17 13.84
C THR A 8 7.05 13.02 13.41
N ASP A 9 7.98 12.95 14.39
CA ASP A 9 9.40 12.71 14.11
C ASP A 9 9.65 11.33 13.49
N SER A 10 8.71 10.39 13.66
CA SER A 10 8.78 9.05 13.09
C SER A 10 8.18 8.96 11.68
N ASP A 11 7.73 10.09 11.12
CA ASP A 11 7.15 10.12 9.77
C ASP A 11 8.20 9.78 8.71
N ILE A 12 7.81 9.05 7.68
CA ILE A 12 8.72 8.66 6.61
C ILE A 12 8.67 9.63 5.43
N LYS A 13 9.80 9.71 4.74
CA LYS A 13 9.90 10.44 3.48
C LYS A 13 9.83 9.45 2.32
N THR A 14 8.85 9.64 1.45
CA THR A 14 8.53 8.68 0.38
C THR A 14 8.95 9.11 -1.02
N LYS A 15 9.36 10.38 -1.20
CA LYS A 15 9.75 10.91 -2.50
C LYS A 15 10.85 10.05 -3.15
N GLY A 16 10.60 9.59 -4.38
CA GLY A 16 11.54 8.77 -5.13
C GLY A 16 11.71 7.35 -4.62
N LYS A 17 10.86 6.91 -3.70
CA LYS A 17 10.95 5.59 -3.07
C LYS A 17 9.79 4.70 -3.47
N ILE A 18 9.98 3.39 -3.34
CA ILE A 18 8.90 2.41 -3.44
C ILE A 18 8.32 2.23 -2.06
N LEU A 19 7.02 2.49 -1.93
CA LEU A 19 6.31 2.29 -0.68
C LEU A 19 5.69 0.89 -0.68
N PHE A 20 5.89 0.18 0.41
CA PHE A 20 5.26 -1.11 0.65
C PHE A 20 4.23 -0.95 1.77
N ILE A 21 3.01 -1.44 1.53
CA ILE A 21 1.95 -1.44 2.54
C ILE A 21 1.29 -2.82 2.63
N GLU A 22 0.98 -3.23 3.84
CA GLU A 22 0.16 -4.42 4.12
C GLU A 22 -0.52 -4.23 5.48
N ASP A 23 -1.60 -4.95 5.71
CA ASP A 23 -2.28 -4.92 6.99
C ASP A 23 -3.05 -6.23 7.21
N VAL A 24 -3.40 -6.47 8.47
CA VAL A 24 -4.15 -7.64 8.88
C VAL A 24 -5.27 -7.24 9.83
N GLY A 25 -6.46 -7.78 9.61
CA GLY A 25 -7.60 -7.60 10.52
C GLY A 25 -8.18 -6.19 10.55
N GLU A 26 -7.89 -5.35 9.57
CA GLU A 26 -8.35 -3.96 9.56
C GLU A 26 -9.74 -3.82 8.94
N TYR A 27 -10.51 -2.86 9.43
CA TYR A 27 -11.80 -2.51 8.84
C TYR A 27 -11.62 -1.73 7.54
N LEU A 28 -12.48 -2.00 6.57
CA LEU A 28 -12.44 -1.34 5.26
C LEU A 28 -12.51 0.18 5.37
N TYR A 29 -13.35 0.72 6.24
CA TYR A 29 -13.44 2.16 6.43
C TYR A 29 -12.15 2.77 6.98
N ASN A 30 -11.40 2.03 7.80
CA ASN A 30 -10.11 2.49 8.31
C ASN A 30 -9.04 2.46 7.22
N ILE A 31 -9.05 1.45 6.35
CA ILE A 31 -8.15 1.41 5.19
C ILE A 31 -8.38 2.66 4.32
N ASP A 32 -9.64 2.99 4.06
CA ASP A 32 -10.00 4.19 3.31
C ASP A 32 -9.46 5.46 3.96
N ARG A 33 -9.67 5.62 5.26
CA ARG A 33 -9.18 6.78 6.01
C ARG A 33 -7.66 6.89 6.00
N MET A 34 -6.96 5.77 6.17
CA MET A 34 -5.49 5.75 6.16
C MET A 34 -4.95 6.12 4.79
N MET A 35 -5.56 5.64 3.71
CA MET A 35 -5.14 6.00 2.36
C MET A 35 -5.32 7.50 2.10
N TYR A 36 -6.45 8.07 2.51
CA TYR A 36 -6.67 9.51 2.37
C TYR A 36 -5.73 10.34 3.24
N GLN A 37 -5.38 9.87 4.43
CA GLN A 37 -4.42 10.54 5.29
C GLN A 37 -3.03 10.58 4.63
N LEU A 38 -2.58 9.46 4.06
CA LEU A 38 -1.31 9.40 3.33
C LEU A 38 -1.34 10.31 2.10
N LYS A 39 -2.45 10.34 1.38
CA LYS A 39 -2.62 11.20 0.21
C LYS A 39 -2.56 12.68 0.59
N ARG A 40 -3.27 13.10 1.63
CA ARG A 40 -3.26 14.47 2.13
C ARG A 40 -1.90 14.91 2.65
N ALA A 41 -1.10 13.98 3.16
CA ALA A 41 0.27 14.25 3.62
C ALA A 41 1.30 14.21 2.48
N ASP A 42 0.85 14.13 1.22
CA ASP A 42 1.68 14.06 0.01
C ASP A 42 2.62 12.84 -0.03
N LYS A 43 2.25 11.75 0.66
CA LYS A 43 3.07 10.52 0.69
C LYS A 43 3.08 9.79 -0.65
N PHE A 44 2.08 9.98 -1.49
CA PHE A 44 2.02 9.40 -2.83
C PHE A 44 2.61 10.30 -3.91
N LYS A 45 2.79 11.58 -3.61
CA LYS A 45 3.36 12.53 -4.54
C LYS A 45 4.84 12.21 -4.79
N LYS A 46 5.22 12.05 -6.07
CA LYS A 46 6.59 11.68 -6.48
C LYS A 46 7.07 10.33 -5.95
N LEU A 47 6.17 9.42 -5.64
CA LEU A 47 6.49 8.05 -5.28
C LEU A 47 7.02 7.31 -6.52
N ALA A 48 8.02 6.45 -6.33
CA ALA A 48 8.56 5.65 -7.44
C ALA A 48 7.70 4.42 -7.73
N GLY A 49 6.95 3.93 -6.75
CA GLY A 49 6.06 2.80 -6.91
C GLY A 49 5.36 2.45 -5.61
N LEU A 50 4.28 1.69 -5.71
CA LEU A 50 3.52 1.19 -4.58
C LEU A 50 3.38 -0.32 -4.69
N ILE A 51 3.79 -1.03 -3.65
CA ILE A 51 3.59 -2.47 -3.51
C ILE A 51 2.59 -2.69 -2.39
N VAL A 52 1.48 -3.34 -2.72
CA VAL A 52 0.47 -3.75 -1.74
C VAL A 52 0.63 -5.24 -1.50
N GLY A 53 0.98 -5.60 -0.27
CA GLY A 53 1.01 -6.97 0.17
C GLY A 53 -0.40 -7.50 0.42
N GLY A 54 -0.51 -8.70 0.98
CA GLY A 54 -1.82 -9.25 1.30
C GLY A 54 -2.53 -8.43 2.37
N MET A 55 -3.71 -7.95 2.07
CA MET A 55 -4.62 -7.36 3.07
C MET A 55 -5.49 -8.50 3.61
N THR A 56 -5.01 -9.15 4.66
CA THR A 56 -5.65 -10.35 5.20
C THR A 56 -6.68 -10.01 6.28
N ASP A 57 -7.72 -10.83 6.37
CA ASP A 57 -8.76 -10.73 7.40
C ASP A 57 -9.40 -9.33 7.49
N THR A 58 -9.61 -8.69 6.36
CA THR A 58 -10.30 -7.39 6.33
C THR A 58 -11.73 -7.55 6.84
N LYS A 59 -12.18 -6.56 7.62
CA LYS A 59 -13.48 -6.55 8.28
C LYS A 59 -14.37 -5.47 7.73
N ASP A 60 -15.66 -5.71 7.82
CA ASP A 60 -16.68 -4.73 7.45
C ASP A 60 -17.66 -4.56 8.59
N THR A 61 -18.47 -3.51 8.52
CA THR A 61 -19.56 -3.26 9.49
C THR A 61 -20.87 -3.83 8.94
N GLU A 62 -21.94 -3.81 9.77
CA GLU A 62 -23.29 -4.25 9.35
C GLU A 62 -23.77 -3.51 8.09
N ARG A 63 -23.40 -2.24 7.97
CA ARG A 63 -23.61 -1.47 6.74
C ARG A 63 -22.38 -1.68 5.85
N PRO A 64 -22.51 -2.39 4.72
CA PRO A 64 -21.36 -2.65 3.84
C PRO A 64 -20.71 -1.38 3.34
N PHE A 65 -19.37 -1.36 3.34
CA PHE A 65 -18.60 -0.24 2.81
C PHE A 65 -18.78 -0.11 1.28
N GLY A 66 -18.97 -1.24 0.60
CA GLY A 66 -19.27 -1.26 -0.83
C GLY A 66 -18.05 -1.37 -1.73
N GLN A 67 -16.86 -1.44 -1.16
CA GLN A 67 -15.62 -1.64 -1.91
C GLN A 67 -14.70 -2.61 -1.19
N THR A 68 -13.89 -3.36 -1.94
CA THR A 68 -12.83 -4.20 -1.38
C THR A 68 -11.63 -3.34 -1.00
N ALA A 69 -10.71 -3.88 -0.20
CA ALA A 69 -9.46 -3.20 0.15
C ALA A 69 -8.67 -2.81 -1.11
N GLU A 70 -8.58 -3.70 -2.09
CA GLU A 70 -7.91 -3.42 -3.37
C GLU A 70 -8.55 -2.25 -4.10
N GLU A 71 -9.88 -2.22 -4.19
CA GLU A 71 -10.62 -1.13 -4.84
C GLU A 71 -10.39 0.22 -4.14
N ILE A 72 -10.42 0.22 -2.81
CA ILE A 72 -10.16 1.42 -2.00
C ILE A 72 -8.78 1.99 -2.29
N ILE A 73 -7.75 1.13 -2.28
CA ILE A 73 -6.36 1.55 -2.51
C ILE A 73 -6.19 2.02 -3.95
N ARG A 74 -6.73 1.27 -4.90
CA ARG A 74 -6.66 1.61 -6.33
C ARG A 74 -7.26 2.97 -6.62
N ASP A 75 -8.43 3.26 -6.06
CA ASP A 75 -9.10 4.56 -6.23
C ASP A 75 -8.29 5.69 -5.60
N ALA A 76 -7.72 5.47 -4.43
CA ALA A 76 -6.94 6.51 -3.74
C ALA A 76 -5.69 6.93 -4.53
N VAL A 77 -5.10 6.03 -5.31
CA VAL A 77 -3.88 6.31 -6.08
C VAL A 77 -4.11 6.47 -7.58
N SER A 78 -5.37 6.46 -8.03
CA SER A 78 -5.73 6.46 -9.46
C SER A 78 -5.22 7.68 -10.23
N GLU A 79 -5.04 8.81 -9.58
CA GLU A 79 -4.56 10.05 -10.21
C GLU A 79 -3.04 10.10 -10.42
N TYR A 80 -2.30 9.14 -9.85
CA TYR A 80 -0.84 9.10 -9.94
C TYR A 80 -0.38 8.14 -11.04
N ASN A 81 0.84 8.35 -11.54
CA ASN A 81 1.38 7.60 -12.67
C ASN A 81 2.41 6.53 -12.29
N PHE A 82 2.73 6.39 -11.00
CA PHE A 82 3.69 5.37 -10.58
C PHE A 82 3.10 3.95 -10.71
N PRO A 83 3.96 2.92 -10.88
CA PRO A 83 3.48 1.54 -10.93
C PRO A 83 2.93 1.08 -9.58
N VAL A 84 1.85 0.32 -9.62
CA VAL A 84 1.18 -0.23 -8.44
C VAL A 84 0.97 -1.72 -8.65
N CYS A 85 1.32 -2.54 -7.68
CA CYS A 85 1.00 -3.97 -7.69
C CYS A 85 0.29 -4.39 -6.41
N PHE A 86 -0.58 -5.39 -6.55
CA PHE A 86 -1.40 -5.92 -5.47
C PHE A 86 -1.06 -7.38 -5.20
N ASP A 87 -1.44 -7.86 -4.02
CA ASP A 87 -1.24 -9.25 -3.59
C ASP A 87 0.22 -9.71 -3.70
N PHE A 88 1.16 -8.79 -3.50
CA PHE A 88 2.55 -9.15 -3.44
C PHE A 88 2.77 -10.15 -2.29
N PRO A 89 3.53 -11.25 -2.49
CA PRO A 89 3.58 -12.35 -1.53
C PRO A 89 4.40 -12.04 -0.27
N VAL A 90 4.14 -10.91 0.35
CA VAL A 90 4.65 -10.51 1.66
C VAL A 90 3.45 -10.10 2.50
N SER A 91 3.04 -10.95 3.43
CA SER A 91 1.86 -10.70 4.25
C SER A 91 1.78 -11.67 5.41
N HIS A 92 0.71 -11.58 6.19
CA HIS A 92 0.37 -12.54 7.22
C HIS A 92 -0.36 -13.79 6.66
N GLY A 93 -0.51 -13.90 5.33
CA GLY A 93 -1.13 -15.03 4.67
C GLY A 93 -0.20 -16.23 4.49
N LYS A 94 -0.64 -17.21 3.69
CA LYS A 94 0.10 -18.46 3.45
C LYS A 94 1.42 -18.23 2.71
N GLU A 95 1.44 -17.31 1.77
CA GLU A 95 2.64 -16.91 1.04
C GLU A 95 3.27 -15.70 1.71
N ASN A 96 4.48 -15.85 2.19
CA ASN A 96 5.19 -14.78 2.87
C ASN A 96 6.67 -14.83 2.51
N LEU A 97 7.04 -14.09 1.49
CA LEU A 97 8.43 -13.97 1.04
C LEU A 97 9.11 -12.82 1.77
N ALA A 98 10.42 -12.92 1.96
CA ALA A 98 11.20 -11.87 2.59
C ALA A 98 11.39 -10.68 1.64
N LEU A 99 11.21 -9.47 2.18
CA LEU A 99 11.45 -8.23 1.47
C LEU A 99 12.46 -7.40 2.26
N LYS A 100 13.53 -6.97 1.60
CA LYS A 100 14.52 -6.12 2.24
C LYS A 100 14.03 -4.68 2.27
N ILE A 101 14.10 -4.04 3.43
CA ILE A 101 13.74 -2.63 3.60
C ILE A 101 15.02 -1.77 3.56
N GLY A 102 14.91 -0.60 2.95
CA GLY A 102 16.02 0.35 2.89
C GLY A 102 17.06 0.08 1.80
N VAL A 103 16.78 -0.85 0.89
CA VAL A 103 17.65 -1.12 -0.26
C VAL A 103 17.03 -0.61 -1.55
N GLY A 104 17.84 -0.46 -2.59
CA GLY A 104 17.36 -0.05 -3.91
C GLY A 104 16.71 -1.21 -4.66
N TYR A 105 15.48 -1.01 -5.12
CA TYR A 105 14.76 -1.97 -5.96
C TYR A 105 14.27 -1.31 -7.24
N LYS A 106 14.11 -2.12 -8.28
CA LYS A 106 13.40 -1.75 -9.51
C LYS A 106 12.08 -2.49 -9.56
N LEU A 107 10.98 -1.77 -9.62
CA LEU A 107 9.64 -2.32 -9.74
C LEU A 107 9.15 -2.16 -11.19
N LYS A 108 8.79 -3.28 -11.80
CA LYS A 108 8.14 -3.28 -13.11
C LYS A 108 6.79 -3.97 -12.99
N VAL A 109 5.74 -3.24 -13.33
CA VAL A 109 4.37 -3.76 -13.36
C VAL A 109 3.90 -3.75 -14.79
N GLY A 110 3.73 -4.95 -15.35
CA GLY A 110 3.23 -5.13 -16.70
C GLY A 110 1.94 -5.93 -16.70
N LYS A 111 1.39 -6.13 -17.89
CA LYS A 111 0.17 -6.91 -18.06
C LYS A 111 0.44 -8.38 -17.70
N GLY A 112 -0.13 -8.83 -16.60
CA GLY A 112 0.02 -10.21 -16.12
C GLY A 112 1.35 -10.54 -15.47
N LYS A 113 2.25 -9.56 -15.27
CA LYS A 113 3.57 -9.81 -14.69
C LYS A 113 4.06 -8.63 -13.86
N VAL A 114 4.56 -8.95 -12.65
CA VAL A 114 5.21 -7.98 -11.76
C VAL A 114 6.61 -8.50 -11.44
N THR A 115 7.62 -7.64 -11.58
CA THR A 115 9.01 -7.98 -11.20
C THR A 115 9.54 -6.93 -10.24
N LEU A 116 10.25 -7.40 -9.21
CA LEU A 116 10.97 -6.57 -8.27
C LEU A 116 12.41 -7.09 -8.21
N SER A 117 13.38 -6.25 -8.55
CA SER A 117 14.80 -6.64 -8.60
C SER A 117 15.68 -5.56 -7.97
N GLU A 118 16.76 -5.99 -7.35
CA GLU A 118 17.78 -5.07 -6.83
C GLU A 118 18.60 -4.38 -7.91
#